data_d70ee9636a60d505bfd63f0ceec3b924
#
_entry.id   d70ee9636a60d505bfd63f0ceec3b924
#
_cell.length_a   1.000
_cell.length_b   1.000
_cell.length_c   1.000
_cell.angle_alpha   90.00
_cell.angle_beta   90.00
_cell.angle_gamma   90.00
#
_symmetry.space_group_name_H-M   'P 1'
#
loop_
_entity.id
_entity.type
_entity.pdbx_description
1 polymer ?
#
loop_
_entity_poly.entity_id
_entity_poly.type
_entity_poly.pdbx_seq_one_letter_code
_entity_poly.pdbx_strand_id
1 'polypeptide(L)'
;MFKTIDLFAGAGGLSLGFKMTGQFELVAAAEINENAKATYKKNLVKDNDKFTFIDNVVGYDFSQLNEDVGGIDVVIGGPPCQGFSNANRQKNHLISMNNGLVKEYFRAIKEIKPKAFVMENVSMLRSDTHRFYESTKDNEEIEALINAGFEIPKREDVLYITNRQYDNIDFKAIETVDFSRFTIPKDLLQLLSVLGKNIGNKKRFPIYLEKHSVEIVKQIDDALNAGLYDETIVEHLEKIKNVLSSITLPNNKEE
;
A
#
# COMPACT_ATOMS: atom_id res chain seq x y z
N MET A 1 22.61 -26.36 -9.98
CA MET A 1 22.33 -24.93 -9.78
C MET A 1 20.84 -24.80 -9.49
N PHE A 2 20.45 -23.80 -8.70
CA PHE A 2 19.04 -23.50 -8.41
C PHE A 2 18.43 -22.73 -9.57
N LYS A 3 17.38 -23.27 -10.19
CA LYS A 3 16.64 -22.56 -11.24
C LYS A 3 15.90 -21.37 -10.66
N THR A 4 16.15 -20.20 -11.22
CA THR A 4 15.71 -18.93 -10.65
C THR A 4 14.95 -18.10 -11.67
N ILE A 5 13.82 -17.53 -11.25
CA ILE A 5 13.08 -16.51 -11.99
C ILE A 5 13.22 -15.16 -11.32
N ASP A 6 13.39 -14.10 -12.12
CA ASP A 6 13.47 -12.70 -11.66
C ASP A 6 12.21 -11.94 -12.11
N LEU A 7 11.36 -11.58 -11.15
CA LEU A 7 10.12 -10.82 -11.39
C LEU A 7 10.36 -9.32 -11.17
N PHE A 8 9.90 -8.49 -12.11
CA PHE A 8 10.20 -7.05 -12.12
C PHE A 8 11.70 -6.77 -12.21
N ALA A 9 12.34 -7.47 -13.14
CA ALA A 9 13.78 -7.67 -13.19
C ALA A 9 14.59 -6.39 -13.51
N GLY A 10 13.94 -5.35 -14.07
CA GLY A 10 14.66 -4.15 -14.49
C GLY A 10 15.80 -4.48 -15.45
N ALA A 11 16.94 -3.85 -15.27
CA ALA A 11 18.16 -4.13 -16.04
C ALA A 11 18.93 -5.37 -15.55
N GLY A 12 18.43 -6.08 -14.52
CA GLY A 12 18.98 -7.35 -14.02
C GLY A 12 20.01 -7.21 -12.90
N GLY A 13 19.97 -6.14 -12.10
CA GLY A 13 20.93 -5.95 -11.01
C GLY A 13 20.87 -7.07 -9.97
N LEU A 14 19.66 -7.44 -9.53
CA LEU A 14 19.45 -8.53 -8.57
C LEU A 14 19.88 -9.87 -9.18
N SER A 15 19.42 -10.18 -10.38
CA SER A 15 19.82 -11.37 -11.14
C SER A 15 21.33 -11.51 -11.30
N LEU A 16 22.04 -10.41 -11.57
CA LEU A 16 23.49 -10.42 -11.69
C LEU A 16 24.15 -10.85 -10.38
N GLY A 17 23.69 -10.31 -9.25
CA GLY A 17 24.19 -10.68 -7.94
C GLY A 17 24.04 -12.18 -7.65
N PHE A 18 22.86 -12.76 -7.93
CA PHE A 18 22.62 -14.20 -7.78
C PHE A 18 23.50 -15.02 -8.74
N LYS A 19 23.57 -14.64 -10.01
CA LYS A 19 24.39 -15.34 -11.02
C LYS A 19 25.88 -15.36 -10.67
N MET A 20 26.42 -14.28 -10.10
CA MET A 20 27.84 -14.19 -9.71
C MET A 20 28.22 -15.19 -8.63
N THR A 21 27.29 -15.71 -7.85
CA THR A 21 27.59 -16.76 -6.86
C THR A 21 27.91 -18.11 -7.49
N GLY A 22 27.58 -18.32 -8.77
CA GLY A 22 27.76 -19.58 -9.48
C GLY A 22 26.78 -20.68 -9.08
N GLN A 23 25.83 -20.42 -8.18
CA GLN A 23 24.88 -21.41 -7.68
C GLN A 23 23.48 -21.32 -8.30
N PHE A 24 23.15 -20.20 -8.96
CA PHE A 24 21.85 -19.92 -9.51
C PHE A 24 21.88 -19.86 -11.04
N GLU A 25 20.93 -20.57 -11.65
CA GLU A 25 20.67 -20.55 -13.09
C GLU A 25 19.42 -19.70 -13.35
N LEU A 26 19.58 -18.62 -14.11
CA LEU A 26 18.45 -17.79 -14.51
C LEU A 26 17.71 -18.49 -15.67
N VAL A 27 16.46 -18.89 -15.45
CA VAL A 27 15.64 -19.59 -16.45
C VAL A 27 14.55 -18.69 -17.05
N ALA A 28 14.13 -17.68 -16.31
CA ALA A 28 13.16 -16.71 -16.80
C ALA A 28 13.33 -15.35 -16.12
N ALA A 29 12.81 -14.29 -16.74
CA ALA A 29 12.66 -12.98 -16.13
C ALA A 29 11.40 -12.28 -16.64
N ALA A 30 10.83 -11.42 -15.82
CA ALA A 30 9.68 -10.58 -16.18
C ALA A 30 10.02 -9.10 -16.05
N GLU A 31 9.84 -8.36 -17.16
CA GLU A 31 10.03 -6.90 -17.21
C GLU A 31 9.21 -6.31 -18.37
N ILE A 32 8.50 -5.22 -18.09
CA ILE A 32 7.66 -4.55 -19.09
C ILE A 32 8.42 -3.49 -19.90
N ASN A 33 9.49 -2.92 -19.32
CA ASN A 33 10.25 -1.86 -19.99
C ASN A 33 11.23 -2.43 -21.00
N GLU A 34 11.04 -2.10 -22.28
CA GLU A 34 11.85 -2.63 -23.40
C GLU A 34 13.33 -2.30 -23.29
N ASN A 35 13.70 -1.12 -22.79
CA ASN A 35 15.11 -0.73 -22.64
C ASN A 35 15.80 -1.53 -21.52
N ALA A 36 15.06 -1.76 -20.44
CA ALA A 36 15.53 -2.60 -19.34
C ALA A 36 15.69 -4.05 -19.79
N LYS A 37 14.70 -4.61 -20.52
CA LYS A 37 14.79 -5.94 -21.16
C LYS A 37 16.00 -6.08 -22.08
N ALA A 38 16.23 -5.11 -22.93
CA ALA A 38 17.37 -5.14 -23.85
C ALA A 38 18.71 -5.19 -23.08
N THR A 39 18.81 -4.40 -22.01
CA THR A 39 19.98 -4.41 -21.12
C THR A 39 20.14 -5.74 -20.40
N TYR A 40 19.05 -6.29 -19.86
CA TYR A 40 19.04 -7.59 -19.21
C TYR A 40 19.50 -8.70 -20.15
N LYS A 41 18.89 -8.79 -21.36
CA LYS A 41 19.23 -9.78 -22.38
C LYS A 41 20.70 -9.70 -22.75
N LYS A 42 21.23 -8.52 -23.04
CA LYS A 42 22.62 -8.32 -23.42
C LYS A 42 23.62 -8.79 -22.36
N ASN A 43 23.32 -8.55 -21.08
CA ASN A 43 24.28 -8.80 -20.00
C ASN A 43 24.15 -10.18 -19.37
N LEU A 44 22.93 -10.74 -19.30
CA LEU A 44 22.65 -11.92 -18.48
C LEU A 44 22.22 -13.15 -19.27
N VAL A 45 21.46 -12.96 -20.37
CA VAL A 45 20.88 -14.07 -21.15
C VAL A 45 21.81 -14.49 -22.28
N LYS A 46 22.44 -13.51 -22.96
CA LYS A 46 23.24 -13.73 -24.18
C LYS A 46 22.44 -14.56 -25.20
N ASP A 47 23.02 -15.61 -25.75
CA ASP A 47 22.42 -16.48 -26.76
C ASP A 47 21.75 -17.73 -26.15
N ASN A 48 21.08 -17.60 -25.02
CA ASN A 48 20.37 -18.70 -24.37
C ASN A 48 18.93 -18.82 -24.88
N ASP A 49 18.72 -19.64 -25.88
CA ASP A 49 17.41 -19.88 -26.52
C ASP A 49 16.36 -20.52 -25.58
N LYS A 50 16.81 -21.05 -24.44
CA LYS A 50 15.91 -21.67 -23.43
C LYS A 50 15.42 -20.68 -22.39
N PHE A 51 15.89 -19.42 -22.44
CA PHE A 51 15.49 -18.40 -21.47
C PHE A 51 14.13 -17.78 -21.85
N THR A 52 13.19 -17.80 -20.92
CA THR A 52 11.87 -17.20 -21.12
C THR A 52 11.83 -15.76 -20.63
N PHE A 53 11.43 -14.83 -21.51
CA PHE A 53 11.19 -13.45 -21.11
C PHE A 53 9.69 -13.15 -21.09
N ILE A 54 9.18 -12.70 -19.93
CA ILE A 54 7.77 -12.39 -19.69
C ILE A 54 7.59 -10.89 -19.79
N ASP A 55 6.68 -10.45 -20.66
CA ASP A 55 6.42 -9.02 -20.88
C ASP A 55 5.54 -8.41 -19.78
N ASN A 56 4.60 -9.17 -19.25
CA ASN A 56 3.69 -8.71 -18.20
C ASN A 56 3.39 -9.85 -17.24
N VAL A 57 3.59 -9.59 -15.95
CA VAL A 57 3.30 -10.57 -14.88
C VAL A 57 1.81 -10.75 -14.62
N VAL A 58 0.98 -9.73 -14.96
CA VAL A 58 -0.46 -9.74 -14.66
C VAL A 58 -1.15 -10.81 -15.50
N GLY A 59 -1.74 -11.79 -14.82
CA GLY A 59 -2.46 -12.88 -15.46
C GLY A 59 -1.57 -13.91 -16.18
N TYR A 60 -0.24 -13.83 -16.03
CA TYR A 60 0.67 -14.82 -16.60
C TYR A 60 0.57 -16.17 -15.89
N ASP A 61 0.60 -17.27 -16.62
CA ASP A 61 0.53 -18.64 -16.09
C ASP A 61 1.91 -19.10 -15.61
N PHE A 62 2.19 -18.91 -14.34
CA PHE A 62 3.45 -19.33 -13.73
C PHE A 62 3.51 -20.83 -13.45
N SER A 63 2.35 -21.51 -13.35
CA SER A 63 2.31 -22.96 -13.20
C SER A 63 2.80 -23.62 -14.47
N GLN A 64 2.33 -23.19 -15.64
CA GLN A 64 2.80 -23.69 -16.92
C GLN A 64 4.29 -23.43 -17.13
N LEU A 65 4.75 -22.21 -16.84
CA LEU A 65 6.18 -21.90 -16.93
C LEU A 65 7.02 -22.83 -16.06
N ASN A 66 6.57 -23.07 -14.83
CA ASN A 66 7.28 -23.94 -13.87
C ASN A 66 7.42 -25.38 -14.40
N GLU A 67 6.41 -25.88 -15.08
CA GLU A 67 6.45 -27.17 -15.77
C GLU A 67 7.42 -27.15 -16.96
N ASP A 68 7.31 -26.15 -17.82
CA ASP A 68 8.12 -26.01 -19.05
C ASP A 68 9.62 -25.95 -18.77
N VAL A 69 10.02 -25.28 -17.68
CA VAL A 69 11.44 -25.21 -17.29
C VAL A 69 11.88 -26.37 -16.38
N GLY A 70 10.96 -27.30 -16.05
CA GLY A 70 11.26 -28.46 -15.20
C GLY A 70 11.52 -28.08 -13.74
N GLY A 71 10.75 -27.16 -13.20
CA GLY A 71 10.75 -26.71 -11.81
C GLY A 71 11.61 -25.46 -11.57
N ILE A 72 11.06 -24.48 -10.86
CA ILE A 72 11.72 -23.26 -10.40
C ILE A 72 11.99 -23.39 -8.91
N ASP A 73 13.24 -23.25 -8.52
CA ASP A 73 13.68 -23.39 -7.12
C ASP A 73 13.58 -22.07 -6.35
N VAL A 74 13.81 -20.93 -7.02
CA VAL A 74 13.91 -19.61 -6.38
C VAL A 74 13.19 -18.55 -7.20
N VAL A 75 12.38 -17.74 -6.50
CA VAL A 75 11.77 -16.54 -7.06
C VAL A 75 12.45 -15.32 -6.44
N ILE A 76 13.03 -14.46 -7.27
CA ILE A 76 13.57 -13.17 -6.84
C ILE A 76 12.81 -12.05 -7.51
N GLY A 77 12.88 -10.84 -6.97
CA GLY A 77 12.29 -9.68 -7.64
C GLY A 77 12.02 -8.49 -6.75
N GLY A 78 11.82 -7.34 -7.39
CA GLY A 78 11.51 -6.07 -6.74
C GLY A 78 10.20 -5.47 -7.27
N PRO A 79 9.02 -5.94 -6.83
CA PRO A 79 7.76 -5.37 -7.30
C PRO A 79 7.70 -3.87 -6.98
N PRO A 80 7.30 -3.01 -7.96
CA PRO A 80 7.35 -1.57 -7.79
C PRO A 80 6.42 -1.10 -6.67
N CYS A 81 6.97 -0.28 -5.78
CA CYS A 81 6.31 0.27 -4.61
C CYS A 81 6.00 1.77 -4.78
N GLN A 82 5.52 2.18 -5.95
CA GLN A 82 5.31 3.60 -6.26
C GLN A 82 4.25 4.27 -5.37
N GLY A 83 3.31 3.52 -4.82
CA GLY A 83 2.33 4.01 -3.83
C GLY A 83 2.95 4.35 -2.47
N PHE A 84 4.11 3.79 -2.16
CA PHE A 84 4.79 3.92 -0.86
C PHE A 84 6.03 4.81 -0.91
N SER A 85 6.42 5.31 -2.09
CA SER A 85 7.59 6.17 -2.25
C SER A 85 7.30 7.61 -1.77
N ASN A 86 8.23 8.17 -0.99
CA ASN A 86 8.20 9.59 -0.59
C ASN A 86 8.28 10.55 -1.78
N ALA A 87 8.71 10.09 -2.97
CA ALA A 87 8.76 10.86 -4.19
C ALA A 87 7.36 11.09 -4.80
N ASN A 88 6.37 10.26 -4.46
CA ASN A 88 5.01 10.43 -4.93
C ASN A 88 4.25 11.47 -4.10
N ARG A 89 4.40 12.75 -4.45
CA ARG A 89 3.69 13.87 -3.82
C ARG A 89 2.17 13.85 -4.07
N GLN A 90 1.69 12.99 -4.94
CA GLN A 90 0.26 12.78 -5.19
C GLN A 90 -0.30 11.68 -4.28
N LYS A 91 -0.33 11.94 -2.98
CA LYS A 91 -0.85 11.03 -1.93
C LYS A 91 -2.35 10.73 -2.02
N ASN A 92 -2.99 10.93 -3.17
CA ASN A 92 -4.44 10.89 -3.29
C ASN A 92 -4.99 9.61 -3.96
N HIS A 93 -4.14 8.62 -4.25
CA HIS A 93 -4.60 7.32 -4.75
C HIS A 93 -4.40 6.27 -3.66
N LEU A 94 -5.46 6.05 -2.90
CA LEU A 94 -5.54 5.07 -1.81
C LEU A 94 -5.35 3.62 -2.30
N ILE A 95 -5.65 3.36 -3.56
CA ILE A 95 -5.42 2.07 -4.21
C ILE A 95 -4.58 2.34 -5.45
N SER A 96 -3.27 2.24 -5.30
CA SER A 96 -2.37 2.26 -6.45
C SER A 96 -2.46 0.92 -7.17
N MET A 97 -2.55 0.93 -8.51
CA MET A 97 -2.38 -0.28 -9.33
C MET A 97 -1.06 -1.02 -8.99
N ASN A 98 -0.08 -0.31 -8.43
CA ASN A 98 1.20 -0.87 -8.01
C ASN A 98 1.09 -1.80 -6.78
N ASN A 99 0.04 -1.67 -5.96
CA ASN A 99 -0.25 -2.65 -4.91
C ASN A 99 -0.72 -3.98 -5.51
N GLY A 100 -1.38 -3.93 -6.67
CA GLY A 100 -1.71 -5.11 -7.46
C GLY A 100 -0.47 -5.90 -7.91
N LEU A 101 0.65 -5.21 -8.22
CA LEU A 101 1.88 -5.88 -8.65
C LEU A 101 2.59 -6.64 -7.52
N VAL A 102 2.47 -6.18 -6.28
CA VAL A 102 2.92 -6.95 -5.11
C VAL A 102 2.08 -8.23 -4.97
N LYS A 103 0.76 -8.17 -5.19
CA LYS A 103 -0.11 -9.35 -5.20
C LYS A 103 0.27 -10.33 -6.31
N GLU A 104 0.62 -9.84 -7.51
CA GLU A 104 1.12 -10.68 -8.61
C GLU A 104 2.43 -11.39 -8.25
N TYR A 105 3.32 -10.73 -7.50
CA TYR A 105 4.53 -11.37 -7.00
C TYR A 105 4.19 -12.56 -6.08
N PHE A 106 3.26 -12.38 -5.14
CA PHE A 106 2.83 -13.46 -4.26
C PHE A 106 2.03 -14.54 -5.00
N ARG A 107 1.24 -14.17 -6.03
CA ARG A 107 0.55 -15.14 -6.90
C ARG A 107 1.57 -16.05 -7.61
N ALA A 108 2.63 -15.48 -8.14
CA ALA A 108 3.71 -16.26 -8.75
C ALA A 108 4.34 -17.25 -7.75
N ILE A 109 4.61 -16.83 -6.51
CA ILE A 109 5.12 -17.72 -5.46
C ILE A 109 4.14 -18.86 -5.18
N LYS A 110 2.83 -18.57 -5.09
CA LYS A 110 1.78 -19.56 -4.82
C LYS A 110 1.66 -20.60 -5.93
N GLU A 111 1.80 -20.18 -7.19
CA GLU A 111 1.73 -21.06 -8.35
C GLU A 111 3.01 -21.88 -8.53
N ILE A 112 4.19 -21.26 -8.38
CA ILE A 112 5.49 -21.93 -8.54
C ILE A 112 5.83 -22.84 -7.37
N LYS A 113 5.48 -22.45 -6.13
CA LYS A 113 5.85 -23.11 -4.88
C LYS A 113 7.36 -23.31 -4.77
N PRO A 114 8.17 -22.25 -4.88
CA PRO A 114 9.62 -22.37 -4.87
C PRO A 114 10.15 -22.78 -3.49
N LYS A 115 11.39 -23.24 -3.43
CA LYS A 115 12.11 -23.56 -2.17
C LYS A 115 12.41 -22.30 -1.35
N ALA A 116 12.63 -21.16 -2.04
CA ALA A 116 12.87 -19.86 -1.42
C ALA A 116 12.43 -18.73 -2.34
N PHE A 117 12.17 -17.57 -1.74
CA PHE A 117 11.97 -16.33 -2.49
C PHE A 117 12.70 -15.16 -1.81
N VAL A 118 13.08 -14.17 -2.61
CA VAL A 118 13.68 -12.91 -2.13
C VAL A 118 12.95 -11.75 -2.78
N MET A 119 12.25 -10.97 -1.98
CA MET A 119 11.57 -9.76 -2.42
C MET A 119 12.35 -8.52 -1.95
N GLU A 120 12.85 -7.74 -2.90
CA GLU A 120 13.43 -6.43 -2.65
C GLU A 120 12.31 -5.38 -2.64
N ASN A 121 12.30 -4.53 -1.64
CA ASN A 121 11.35 -3.41 -1.59
C ASN A 121 11.83 -2.32 -0.64
N VAL A 122 11.18 -1.15 -0.70
CA VAL A 122 11.47 -0.04 0.21
C VAL A 122 10.99 -0.33 1.63
N SER A 123 11.69 0.21 2.65
CA SER A 123 11.33 0.03 4.07
C SER A 123 9.91 0.48 4.41
N MET A 124 9.36 1.41 3.62
CA MET A 124 7.99 1.91 3.75
C MET A 124 6.91 0.84 3.56
N LEU A 125 7.22 -0.29 2.92
CA LEU A 125 6.30 -1.43 2.81
C LEU A 125 5.91 -2.00 4.19
N ARG A 126 6.76 -1.84 5.20
CA ARG A 126 6.52 -2.25 6.59
C ARG A 126 5.87 -1.16 7.44
N SER A 127 5.57 0.00 6.87
CA SER A 127 5.04 1.13 7.61
C SER A 127 3.55 0.95 7.89
N ASP A 128 3.13 1.11 9.14
CA ASP A 128 1.71 1.12 9.54
C ASP A 128 0.88 2.22 8.86
N THR A 129 1.55 3.23 8.29
CA THR A 129 0.91 4.30 7.52
C THR A 129 0.50 3.88 6.11
N HIS A 130 1.03 2.76 5.61
CA HIS A 130 0.79 2.25 4.27
C HIS A 130 0.11 0.89 4.36
N ARG A 131 -1.16 0.89 4.73
CA ARG A 131 -1.94 -0.35 4.84
C ARG A 131 -2.40 -0.81 3.46
N PHE A 132 -2.38 -2.11 3.25
CA PHE A 132 -3.04 -2.72 2.11
C PHE A 132 -4.54 -2.73 2.38
N TYR A 133 -5.33 -2.25 1.41
CA TYR A 133 -6.77 -2.37 1.48
C TYR A 133 -7.20 -3.75 0.98
N GLU A 134 -8.14 -4.33 1.69
CA GLU A 134 -8.83 -5.54 1.25
C GLU A 134 -9.85 -5.19 0.19
N SER A 135 -9.96 -6.09 -0.77
CA SER A 135 -11.11 -6.15 -1.65
C SER A 135 -11.95 -7.38 -1.28
N THR A 136 -13.19 -7.42 -1.70
CA THR A 136 -14.05 -8.59 -1.54
C THR A 136 -13.45 -9.87 -2.13
N LYS A 137 -12.51 -9.73 -3.08
CA LYS A 137 -11.77 -10.85 -3.68
C LYS A 137 -10.72 -11.45 -2.74
N ASP A 138 -10.33 -10.73 -1.70
CA ASP A 138 -9.32 -11.18 -0.74
C ASP A 138 -9.93 -11.98 0.43
N ASN A 139 -11.27 -11.97 0.57
CA ASN A 139 -11.97 -12.60 1.71
C ASN A 139 -11.71 -14.11 1.80
N GLU A 140 -11.71 -14.81 0.67
CA GLU A 140 -11.45 -16.27 0.66
C GLU A 140 -10.02 -16.60 1.14
N GLU A 141 -9.03 -15.80 0.74
CA GLU A 141 -7.64 -15.98 1.19
C GLU A 141 -7.47 -15.63 2.67
N ILE A 142 -8.16 -14.60 3.14
CA ILE A 142 -8.16 -14.20 4.55
C ILE A 142 -8.79 -15.28 5.41
N GLU A 143 -9.95 -15.81 5.03
CA GLU A 143 -10.59 -16.92 5.72
C GLU A 143 -9.71 -18.17 5.75
N ALA A 144 -9.04 -18.48 4.65
CA ALA A 144 -8.10 -19.58 4.58
C ALA A 144 -6.92 -19.41 5.54
N LEU A 145 -6.38 -18.19 5.67
CA LEU A 145 -5.31 -17.87 6.61
C LEU A 145 -5.79 -17.98 8.08
N ILE A 146 -6.98 -17.46 8.39
CA ILE A 146 -7.59 -17.59 9.73
C ILE A 146 -7.78 -19.07 10.09
N ASN A 147 -8.32 -19.85 9.17
CA ASN A 147 -8.53 -21.29 9.36
C ASN A 147 -7.21 -22.07 9.50
N ALA A 148 -6.13 -21.57 8.92
CA ALA A 148 -4.77 -22.11 9.09
C ALA A 148 -4.10 -21.65 10.40
N GLY A 149 -4.79 -20.88 11.26
CA GLY A 149 -4.29 -20.45 12.57
C GLY A 149 -3.42 -19.19 12.54
N PHE A 150 -3.42 -18.43 11.45
CA PHE A 150 -2.73 -17.14 11.42
C PHE A 150 -3.59 -16.07 12.10
N GLU A 151 -2.98 -15.31 13.00
CA GLU A 151 -3.60 -14.10 13.54
C GLU A 151 -3.56 -12.99 12.50
N ILE A 152 -4.73 -12.62 11.99
CA ILE A 152 -4.85 -11.43 11.15
C ILE A 152 -5.01 -10.23 12.10
N PRO A 153 -4.16 -9.19 12.02
CA PRO A 153 -4.29 -8.00 12.85
C PRO A 153 -5.71 -7.43 12.75
N LYS A 154 -6.33 -7.14 13.90
CA LYS A 154 -7.63 -6.45 13.92
C LYS A 154 -7.52 -5.18 13.09
N ARG A 155 -8.39 -5.05 12.12
CA ARG A 155 -8.44 -3.89 11.24
C ARG A 155 -9.41 -2.89 11.82
N GLU A 156 -8.95 -1.67 11.93
CA GLU A 156 -9.85 -0.54 12.04
C GLU A 156 -10.32 -0.25 10.62
N ASP A 157 -11.60 -0.40 10.36
CA ASP A 157 -12.22 -0.01 9.09
C ASP A 157 -12.16 1.50 9.00
N VAL A 158 -11.22 2.00 8.22
CA VAL A 158 -11.12 3.43 7.93
C VAL A 158 -11.76 3.68 6.58
N LEU A 159 -13.00 4.12 6.59
CA LEU A 159 -13.70 4.54 5.38
C LEU A 159 -13.23 5.96 4.99
N TYR A 160 -12.41 6.08 3.96
CA TYR A 160 -12.07 7.37 3.36
C TYR A 160 -13.03 7.67 2.21
N ILE A 161 -13.94 8.59 2.42
CA ILE A 161 -14.77 9.13 1.33
C ILE A 161 -14.02 10.33 0.74
N THR A 162 -13.54 10.20 -0.49
CA THR A 162 -12.93 11.31 -1.23
C THR A 162 -13.95 11.87 -2.24
N ASN A 163 -13.97 13.19 -2.43
CA ASN A 163 -14.82 13.88 -3.41
C ASN A 163 -14.41 13.63 -4.88
N ARG A 164 -13.75 12.53 -5.20
CA ARG A 164 -13.39 12.20 -6.58
C ARG A 164 -14.40 11.22 -7.14
N GLN A 165 -14.93 11.55 -8.31
CA GLN A 165 -15.72 10.63 -9.11
C GLN A 165 -14.91 9.38 -9.40
N TYR A 166 -15.43 8.25 -8.97
CA TYR A 166 -14.91 6.93 -9.35
C TYR A 166 -15.83 6.43 -10.47
N ASP A 167 -15.34 6.43 -11.69
CA ASP A 167 -16.13 6.11 -12.89
C ASP A 167 -16.58 4.64 -13.00
N ASN A 168 -16.18 3.76 -12.06
CA ASN A 168 -16.42 2.31 -12.14
C ASN A 168 -16.90 1.65 -10.83
N ILE A 169 -17.45 2.39 -9.88
CA ILE A 169 -18.10 1.79 -8.72
C ILE A 169 -19.59 1.69 -9.02
N ASP A 170 -20.15 0.49 -8.93
CA ASP A 170 -21.60 0.29 -8.94
C ASP A 170 -22.21 0.85 -7.66
N PHE A 171 -22.58 2.13 -7.71
CA PHE A 171 -23.16 2.85 -6.59
C PHE A 171 -24.59 2.43 -6.24
N LYS A 172 -25.25 1.56 -7.01
CA LYS A 172 -26.62 1.12 -6.73
C LYS A 172 -26.79 0.45 -5.37
N ALA A 173 -25.76 -0.24 -4.90
CA ALA A 173 -25.75 -0.82 -3.55
C ALA A 173 -25.51 0.22 -2.45
N ILE A 174 -24.97 1.39 -2.81
CA ILE A 174 -24.57 2.45 -1.88
C ILE A 174 -25.66 3.52 -1.78
N GLU A 175 -26.57 3.62 -2.76
CA GLU A 175 -27.67 4.61 -2.79
C GLU A 175 -28.63 4.50 -1.59
N THR A 176 -28.63 3.40 -0.86
CA THR A 176 -29.46 3.18 0.34
C THR A 176 -28.77 3.58 1.65
N VAL A 177 -27.49 3.93 1.62
CA VAL A 177 -26.73 4.30 2.82
C VAL A 177 -26.71 5.84 2.97
N ASP A 178 -27.25 6.32 4.06
CA ASP A 178 -27.15 7.76 4.41
C ASP A 178 -25.74 8.07 4.94
N PHE A 179 -24.87 8.45 4.01
CA PHE A 179 -23.48 8.83 4.32
C PHE A 179 -23.36 10.16 5.06
N SER A 180 -24.45 10.96 5.16
CA SER A 180 -24.42 12.24 5.88
C SER A 180 -24.02 12.05 7.36
N ARG A 181 -24.40 10.91 7.95
CA ARG A 181 -24.09 10.56 9.34
C ARG A 181 -22.62 10.24 9.58
N PHE A 182 -21.86 9.97 8.53
CA PHE A 182 -20.43 9.62 8.57
C PHE A 182 -19.53 10.71 8.00
N THR A 183 -20.11 11.83 7.54
CA THR A 183 -19.39 12.90 6.82
C THR A 183 -19.35 14.16 7.67
N ILE A 184 -18.19 14.49 8.24
CA ILE A 184 -17.99 15.74 8.97
C ILE A 184 -17.83 16.93 8.00
N PRO A 185 -18.11 18.18 8.46
CA PRO A 185 -17.96 19.36 7.63
C PRO A 185 -16.57 19.46 6.99
N LYS A 186 -16.55 19.90 5.71
CA LYS A 186 -15.32 19.95 4.92
C LYS A 186 -14.21 20.78 5.58
N ASP A 187 -14.56 21.88 6.20
CA ASP A 187 -13.60 22.78 6.85
C ASP A 187 -13.00 22.10 8.10
N LEU A 188 -13.81 21.42 8.91
CA LEU A 188 -13.35 20.63 10.03
C LEU A 188 -12.44 19.48 9.56
N LEU A 189 -12.84 18.77 8.51
CA LEU A 189 -12.02 17.70 7.93
C LEU A 189 -10.65 18.22 7.47
N GLN A 190 -10.61 19.40 6.87
CA GLN A 190 -9.37 20.03 6.42
C GLN A 190 -8.47 20.39 7.61
N LEU A 191 -9.00 20.99 8.65
CA LEU A 191 -8.26 21.32 9.88
C LEU A 191 -7.70 20.08 10.54
N LEU A 192 -8.52 19.05 10.73
CA LEU A 192 -8.10 17.77 11.32
C LEU A 192 -7.05 17.05 10.46
N SER A 193 -7.17 17.11 9.14
CA SER A 193 -6.18 16.52 8.22
C SER A 193 -4.82 17.21 8.33
N VAL A 194 -4.80 18.55 8.48
CA VAL A 194 -3.53 19.28 8.67
C VAL A 194 -2.97 19.02 10.06
N LEU A 195 -3.82 18.93 11.08
CA LEU A 195 -3.41 18.54 12.44
C LEU A 195 -2.73 17.17 12.41
N GLY A 196 -3.36 16.17 11.81
CA GLY A 196 -2.82 14.81 11.69
C GLY A 196 -1.46 14.76 10.98
N LYS A 197 -1.29 15.55 9.90
CA LYS A 197 -0.01 15.65 9.17
C LYS A 197 1.13 16.27 10.00
N ASN A 198 0.81 17.04 11.01
CA ASN A 198 1.80 17.69 11.86
C ASN A 198 2.09 16.91 13.15
N ILE A 199 1.31 15.89 13.50
CA ILE A 199 1.57 15.01 14.65
C ILE A 199 2.98 14.42 14.52
N GLY A 200 3.77 14.51 15.59
CA GLY A 200 5.17 14.06 15.64
C GLY A 200 6.19 15.08 15.11
N ASN A 201 5.78 16.16 14.48
CA ASN A 201 6.69 17.24 14.09
C ASN A 201 6.88 18.24 15.23
N LYS A 202 7.98 18.12 15.96
CA LYS A 202 8.26 18.93 17.17
C LYS A 202 8.26 20.45 16.95
N LYS A 203 8.47 20.92 15.72
CA LYS A 203 8.48 22.35 15.40
C LYS A 203 7.12 22.86 14.90
N ARG A 204 6.46 22.12 14.02
CA ARG A 204 5.23 22.57 13.35
C ARG A 204 3.96 22.29 14.15
N PHE A 205 3.95 21.20 14.90
CA PHE A 205 2.77 20.77 15.65
C PHE A 205 2.33 21.80 16.70
N PRO A 206 3.24 22.34 17.59
CA PRO A 206 2.85 23.38 18.55
C PRO A 206 2.33 24.65 17.88
N ILE A 207 2.98 25.11 16.81
CA ILE A 207 2.56 26.31 16.06
C ILE A 207 1.16 26.12 15.46
N TYR A 208 0.89 24.94 14.92
CA TYR A 208 -0.43 24.63 14.35
C TYR A 208 -1.50 24.57 15.42
N LEU A 209 -1.22 23.94 16.57
CA LEU A 209 -2.14 23.90 17.71
C LEU A 209 -2.46 25.30 18.22
N GLU A 210 -1.45 26.13 18.47
CA GLU A 210 -1.63 27.50 18.94
C GLU A 210 -2.56 28.29 18.02
N LYS A 211 -2.40 28.12 16.72
CA LYS A 211 -3.17 28.86 15.71
C LYS A 211 -4.59 28.35 15.52
N HIS A 212 -4.84 27.04 15.64
CA HIS A 212 -6.06 26.41 15.15
C HIS A 212 -6.86 25.61 16.19
N SER A 213 -6.31 25.36 17.40
CA SER A 213 -6.99 24.53 18.39
C SER A 213 -8.37 25.05 18.78
N VAL A 214 -8.50 26.35 19.00
CA VAL A 214 -9.77 26.99 19.37
C VAL A 214 -10.82 26.83 18.26
N GLU A 215 -10.42 27.04 17.01
CA GLU A 215 -11.31 26.89 15.85
C GLU A 215 -11.72 25.44 15.66
N ILE A 216 -10.79 24.48 15.81
CA ILE A 216 -11.08 23.06 15.72
C ILE A 216 -12.08 22.63 16.79
N VAL A 217 -11.87 23.04 18.05
CA VAL A 217 -12.78 22.69 19.15
C VAL A 217 -14.16 23.27 18.91
N LYS A 218 -14.26 24.54 18.45
CA LYS A 218 -15.52 25.18 18.12
C LYS A 218 -16.26 24.42 17.03
N GLN A 219 -15.58 24.09 15.92
CA GLN A 219 -16.20 23.35 14.81
C GLN A 219 -16.61 21.92 15.22
N ILE A 220 -15.88 21.28 16.12
CA ILE A 220 -16.29 20.00 16.70
C ILE A 220 -17.57 20.18 17.52
N ASP A 221 -17.66 21.23 18.35
CA ASP A 221 -18.85 21.50 19.13
C ASP A 221 -20.07 21.78 18.25
N ASP A 222 -19.89 22.57 17.21
CA ASP A 222 -20.95 22.86 16.24
C ASP A 222 -21.42 21.57 15.55
N ALA A 223 -20.48 20.69 15.19
CA ALA A 223 -20.79 19.39 14.58
C ALA A 223 -21.54 18.47 15.55
N LEU A 224 -21.07 18.33 16.79
CA LEU A 224 -21.71 17.49 17.82
C LEU A 224 -23.11 17.99 18.17
N ASN A 225 -23.30 19.30 18.26
CA ASN A 225 -24.61 19.91 18.55
C ASN A 225 -25.62 19.73 17.41
N ALA A 226 -25.18 19.52 16.20
CA ALA A 226 -26.05 19.21 15.07
C ALA A 226 -26.74 17.84 15.21
N GLY A 227 -26.21 16.92 16.02
CA GLY A 227 -26.85 15.66 16.40
C GLY A 227 -27.06 14.66 15.26
N LEU A 228 -26.35 14.84 14.15
CA LEU A 228 -26.58 14.10 12.89
C LEU A 228 -25.64 12.92 12.68
N TYR A 229 -24.63 12.73 13.55
CA TYR A 229 -23.54 11.79 13.33
C TYR A 229 -23.76 10.44 13.98
N ASP A 230 -23.12 9.42 13.40
CA ASP A 230 -23.03 8.08 13.99
C ASP A 230 -22.23 8.11 15.31
N GLU A 231 -22.58 7.20 16.23
CA GLU A 231 -21.95 7.12 17.55
C GLU A 231 -20.42 7.04 17.48
N THR A 232 -19.89 6.32 16.49
CA THR A 232 -18.44 6.19 16.27
C THR A 232 -17.78 7.54 15.92
N ILE A 233 -18.42 8.33 15.08
CA ILE A 233 -17.95 9.68 14.74
C ILE A 233 -18.02 10.60 15.96
N VAL A 234 -19.12 10.55 16.70
CA VAL A 234 -19.30 11.33 17.94
C VAL A 234 -18.18 11.02 18.93
N GLU A 235 -17.92 9.74 19.20
CA GLU A 235 -16.86 9.29 20.13
C GLU A 235 -15.49 9.82 19.71
N HIS A 236 -15.15 9.76 18.42
CA HIS A 236 -13.87 10.25 17.91
C HIS A 236 -13.74 11.76 18.02
N LEU A 237 -14.79 12.51 17.68
CA LEU A 237 -14.80 13.96 17.80
C LEU A 237 -14.68 14.41 19.26
N GLU A 238 -15.36 13.74 20.18
CA GLU A 238 -15.25 14.01 21.62
C GLU A 238 -13.84 13.73 22.14
N LYS A 239 -13.22 12.61 21.75
CA LYS A 239 -11.82 12.31 22.10
C LYS A 239 -10.87 13.41 21.63
N ILE A 240 -10.99 13.84 20.37
CA ILE A 240 -10.15 14.91 19.81
C ILE A 240 -10.37 16.20 20.59
N LYS A 241 -11.63 16.58 20.84
CA LYS A 241 -11.99 17.77 21.61
C LYS A 241 -11.37 17.74 23.01
N ASN A 242 -11.52 16.64 23.74
CA ASN A 242 -10.98 16.48 25.09
C ASN A 242 -9.46 16.62 25.12
N VAL A 243 -8.77 16.00 24.17
CA VAL A 243 -7.30 16.15 24.04
C VAL A 243 -6.92 17.60 23.76
N LEU A 244 -7.55 18.25 22.78
CA LEU A 244 -7.23 19.63 22.42
C LEU A 244 -7.53 20.62 23.55
N SER A 245 -8.62 20.40 24.29
CA SER A 245 -8.99 21.24 25.45
C SER A 245 -8.08 21.04 26.66
N SER A 246 -7.40 19.88 26.77
CA SER A 246 -6.46 19.59 27.87
C SER A 246 -5.04 20.12 27.59
N ILE A 247 -4.73 20.48 26.35
CA ILE A 247 -3.42 21.02 25.99
C ILE A 247 -3.35 22.49 26.45
N THR A 248 -2.68 22.73 27.57
CA THR A 248 -2.32 24.07 28.02
C THR A 248 -1.14 24.52 27.17
N LEU A 249 -1.40 25.37 26.17
CA LEU A 249 -0.33 26.03 25.43
C LEU A 249 0.41 26.98 26.39
N PRO A 250 1.74 26.97 26.44
CA PRO A 250 2.45 27.93 27.25
C PRO A 250 2.10 29.34 26.75
N ASN A 251 1.58 30.14 27.65
CA ASN A 251 1.32 31.57 27.38
C ASN A 251 2.66 32.26 27.05
N ASN A 252 3.01 32.33 25.79
CA ASN A 252 4.04 33.26 25.32
C ASN A 252 3.41 34.67 25.22
N LYS A 253 3.14 35.27 26.36
CA LYS A 253 2.97 36.70 26.52
C LYS A 253 3.57 37.08 27.83
N GLU A 254 4.88 37.29 27.82
CA GLU A 254 5.56 38.29 28.62
C GLU A 254 6.87 38.61 27.91
N GLU A 255 6.86 39.89 27.43
CA GLU A 255 7.92 40.73 26.89
C GLU A 255 8.51 40.41 25.51
#